data_0baf424946d7a8c796b365d6180f523f
#
_entry.id   0baf424946d7a8c796b365d6180f523f
#
_cell.length_a   1.000
_cell.length_b   1.000
_cell.length_c   1.000
_cell.angle_alpha   90.00
_cell.angle_beta   90.00
_cell.angle_gamma   90.00
#
_symmetry.space_group_name_H-M   'P 1'
#
loop_
_entity.id
_entity.type
_entity.pdbx_description
1 polymer ?
#
loop_
_entity_poly.entity_id
_entity_poly.type
_entity_poly.pdbx_seq_one_letter_code
_entity_poly.pdbx_strand_id
1 'polypeptide(L)'
;MIGMLGLRGISVLESSGDTGVGAPCRANDGSNATQFTPTFPGTCPYITSVGGTQAVTPEVAWVDGSGGFSNYFKQAWYQTAAVENYLKNHISPSTKKYYESYTNFAGRGFPDISAHSLTPE
;
A
#
# COMPACT_ATOMS: atom_id res chain seq x y z
N MET A 1 0.58 -5.62 -19.27
CA MET A 1 -0.43 -6.70 -19.43
C MET A 1 -1.69 -6.44 -18.60
N ILE A 2 -1.59 -6.16 -17.31
CA ILE A 2 -2.77 -5.91 -16.43
C ILE A 2 -3.61 -4.73 -16.94
N GLY A 3 -3.00 -3.62 -17.34
CA GLY A 3 -3.73 -2.48 -17.91
C GLY A 3 -4.53 -2.82 -19.16
N MET A 4 -4.08 -3.79 -19.95
CA MET A 4 -4.83 -4.26 -21.14
C MET A 4 -6.10 -5.02 -20.75
N LEU A 5 -6.09 -5.72 -19.63
CA LEU A 5 -7.31 -6.34 -19.09
C LEU A 5 -8.33 -5.25 -18.69
N GLY A 6 -7.87 -4.18 -18.04
CA GLY A 6 -8.72 -3.04 -17.71
C GLY A 6 -9.36 -2.37 -18.93
N LEU A 7 -8.62 -2.21 -20.02
CA LEU A 7 -9.14 -1.71 -21.29
C LEU A 7 -10.23 -2.60 -21.90
N ARG A 8 -10.25 -3.88 -21.52
CA ARG A 8 -11.30 -4.84 -21.91
C ARG A 8 -12.47 -4.90 -20.93
N GLY A 9 -12.48 -4.05 -19.91
CA GLY A 9 -13.52 -4.01 -18.89
C GLY A 9 -13.37 -5.09 -17.81
N ILE A 10 -12.18 -5.68 -17.66
CA ILE A 10 -11.91 -6.71 -16.66
C ILE A 10 -11.28 -6.04 -15.44
N SER A 11 -11.91 -6.20 -14.28
CA SER A 11 -11.36 -5.79 -12.99
C SER A 11 -10.43 -6.89 -12.44
N VAL A 12 -9.24 -6.49 -11.99
CA VAL A 12 -8.29 -7.39 -11.33
C VAL A 12 -8.20 -6.99 -9.87
N LEU A 13 -8.52 -7.91 -8.98
CA LEU A 13 -8.38 -7.75 -7.54
C LEU A 13 -7.20 -8.58 -7.06
N GLU A 14 -6.41 -8.02 -6.17
CA GLU A 14 -5.23 -8.68 -5.63
C GLU A 14 -5.07 -8.36 -4.15
N SER A 15 -4.62 -9.33 -3.38
CA SER A 15 -4.24 -9.11 -1.98
C SER A 15 -3.10 -8.09 -1.88
N SER A 16 -3.14 -7.23 -0.87
CA SER A 16 -2.02 -6.32 -0.58
C SER A 16 -0.78 -7.05 -0.07
N GLY A 17 -0.94 -8.26 0.46
CA GLY A 17 0.12 -9.11 1.01
C GLY A 17 0.15 -9.16 2.53
N ASP A 18 1.09 -9.94 3.06
CA ASP A 18 1.20 -10.31 4.47
C ASP A 18 2.60 -10.01 5.04
N THR A 19 3.29 -9.02 4.51
CA THR A 19 4.67 -8.69 4.88
C THR A 19 4.88 -7.24 5.31
N GLY A 20 3.80 -6.59 5.77
CA GLY A 20 3.86 -5.19 6.19
C GLY A 20 4.37 -4.26 5.09
N VAL A 21 5.43 -3.51 5.38
CA VAL A 21 6.05 -2.57 4.42
C VAL A 21 7.03 -3.24 3.45
N GLY A 22 7.06 -4.56 3.43
CA GLY A 22 7.88 -5.40 2.56
C GLY A 22 8.97 -6.19 3.30
N ALA A 23 9.54 -7.15 2.60
CA ALA A 23 10.67 -7.94 3.05
C ALA A 23 11.59 -8.22 1.86
N PRO A 24 12.91 -8.01 2.00
CA PRO A 24 13.71 -7.76 3.21
C PRO A 24 13.91 -6.27 3.58
N CYS A 25 13.15 -5.32 3.06
CA CYS A 25 13.29 -3.87 3.30
C CYS A 25 14.68 -3.31 2.97
N ARG A 26 15.22 -3.74 1.84
CA ARG A 26 16.51 -3.27 1.31
C ARG A 26 16.35 -2.77 -0.11
N ALA A 27 17.02 -1.67 -0.42
CA ALA A 27 17.09 -1.18 -1.80
C ALA A 27 17.72 -2.23 -2.71
N ASN A 28 17.19 -2.37 -3.91
CA ASN A 28 17.68 -3.30 -4.93
C ASN A 28 18.61 -2.66 -5.97
N ASP A 29 19.12 -1.46 -5.66
CA ASP A 29 20.04 -0.70 -6.49
C ASP A 29 21.53 -1.02 -6.23
N GLY A 30 21.80 -2.01 -5.37
CA GLY A 30 23.12 -2.40 -4.92
C GLY A 30 23.65 -1.62 -3.72
N SER A 31 22.98 -0.57 -3.26
CA SER A 31 23.41 0.23 -2.10
C SER A 31 23.20 -0.49 -0.77
N ASN A 32 22.32 -1.47 -0.73
CA ASN A 32 21.91 -2.18 0.50
C ASN A 32 21.26 -1.26 1.55
N ALA A 33 20.86 -0.05 1.17
CA ALA A 33 20.21 0.91 2.04
C ALA A 33 18.87 0.36 2.57
N THR A 34 18.51 0.74 3.79
CA THR A 34 17.19 0.42 4.33
C THR A 34 16.12 1.18 3.54
N GLN A 35 15.21 0.46 2.92
CA GLN A 35 14.10 1.02 2.15
C GLN A 35 12.88 0.11 2.29
N PHE A 36 11.70 0.70 2.39
CA PHE A 36 10.47 -0.06 2.29
C PHE A 36 10.34 -0.64 0.87
N THR A 37 9.99 -1.91 0.80
CA THR A 37 9.91 -2.66 -0.46
C THR A 37 8.50 -3.20 -0.68
N PRO A 38 7.53 -2.30 -0.95
CA PRO A 38 6.15 -2.70 -1.18
C PRO A 38 6.05 -3.64 -2.38
N THR A 39 5.21 -4.67 -2.25
CA THR A 39 5.18 -5.78 -3.19
C THR A 39 4.31 -5.51 -4.42
N PHE A 40 4.76 -6.03 -5.56
CA PHE A 40 3.95 -6.19 -6.76
C PHE A 40 3.18 -7.54 -6.67
N PRO A 41 1.92 -7.65 -7.14
CA PRO A 41 1.19 -6.66 -7.94
C PRO A 41 0.36 -5.63 -7.14
N GLY A 42 0.35 -5.64 -5.80
CA GLY A 42 -0.38 -4.69 -4.96
C GLY A 42 -0.08 -3.22 -5.28
N THR A 43 1.15 -2.93 -5.69
CA THR A 43 1.59 -1.59 -6.10
C THR A 43 1.19 -1.18 -7.52
N CYS A 44 0.60 -2.07 -8.33
CA CYS A 44 0.18 -1.76 -9.70
C CYS A 44 -1.02 -0.81 -9.71
N PRO A 45 -0.99 0.32 -10.46
CA PRO A 45 -2.10 1.26 -10.50
C PRO A 45 -3.31 0.76 -11.30
N TYR A 46 -3.21 -0.39 -11.96
CA TYR A 46 -4.27 -0.98 -12.79
C TYR A 46 -4.99 -2.14 -12.12
N ILE A 47 -4.77 -2.34 -10.83
CA ILE A 47 -5.50 -3.33 -10.04
C ILE A 47 -6.20 -2.65 -8.86
N THR A 48 -7.17 -3.35 -8.26
CA THR A 48 -7.68 -3.02 -6.94
C THR A 48 -6.95 -3.87 -5.91
N SER A 49 -6.10 -3.24 -5.12
CA SER A 49 -5.38 -3.89 -4.02
C SER A 49 -6.26 -3.94 -2.79
N VAL A 50 -6.41 -5.13 -2.21
CA VAL A 50 -7.30 -5.39 -1.07
C VAL A 50 -6.47 -5.74 0.15
N GLY A 51 -6.60 -4.95 1.20
CA GLY A 51 -5.99 -5.19 2.51
C GLY A 51 -6.89 -5.93 3.48
N GLY A 52 -6.35 -6.29 4.62
CA GLY A 52 -7.07 -6.94 5.71
C GLY A 52 -7.36 -6.00 6.87
N THR A 53 -8.49 -6.26 7.53
CA THR A 53 -8.81 -5.67 8.83
C THR A 53 -9.06 -6.76 9.87
N GLN A 54 -8.95 -6.40 11.14
CA GLN A 54 -9.18 -7.28 12.28
C GLN A 54 -9.93 -6.52 13.38
N ALA A 55 -10.46 -7.26 14.35
CA ALA A 55 -11.28 -6.76 15.44
C ALA A 55 -12.60 -6.10 14.96
N VAL A 56 -13.49 -5.80 15.89
CA VAL A 56 -14.82 -5.29 15.56
C VAL A 56 -15.08 -3.93 16.20
N THR A 57 -14.52 -3.70 17.40
CA THR A 57 -14.80 -2.45 18.14
C THR A 57 -13.52 -1.98 18.86
N PRO A 58 -12.73 -1.12 18.24
CA PRO A 58 -12.81 -0.66 16.87
C PRO A 58 -12.24 -1.67 15.87
N GLU A 59 -12.73 -1.66 14.63
CA GLU A 59 -12.09 -2.34 13.53
C GLU A 59 -10.80 -1.62 13.16
N VAL A 60 -9.70 -2.36 13.04
CA VAL A 60 -8.37 -1.82 12.78
C VAL A 60 -7.69 -2.59 11.64
N ALA A 61 -6.65 -2.02 11.07
CA ALA A 61 -5.84 -2.73 10.08
C ALA A 61 -5.28 -4.03 10.67
N TRP A 62 -5.27 -5.09 9.86
CA TRP A 62 -4.64 -6.34 10.25
C TRP A 62 -3.14 -6.15 10.45
N VAL A 63 -2.61 -6.65 11.56
CA VAL A 63 -1.24 -6.38 12.03
C VAL A 63 -0.16 -6.85 11.03
N ASP A 64 -0.41 -7.95 10.31
CA ASP A 64 0.54 -8.50 9.33
C ASP A 64 0.22 -8.04 7.89
N GLY A 65 -0.85 -7.26 7.70
CA GLY A 65 -1.26 -6.79 6.39
C GLY A 65 -0.23 -5.89 5.73
N SER A 66 -0.02 -6.08 4.42
CA SER A 66 0.87 -5.21 3.66
C SER A 66 0.19 -3.93 3.20
N GLY A 67 0.98 -2.87 3.14
CA GLY A 67 0.58 -1.58 2.63
C GLY A 67 1.76 -0.63 2.50
N GLY A 68 1.54 0.47 1.81
CA GLY A 68 2.57 1.49 1.63
C GLY A 68 2.45 2.25 0.33
N PHE A 69 3.60 2.70 -0.17
CA PHE A 69 3.70 3.53 -1.38
C PHE A 69 4.73 2.92 -2.32
N SER A 70 4.39 2.82 -3.60
CA SER A 70 5.29 2.26 -4.61
C SER A 70 6.57 3.08 -4.75
N ASN A 71 7.68 2.38 -4.86
CA ASN A 71 8.96 3.01 -5.24
C ASN A 71 9.07 3.22 -6.76
N TYR A 72 8.19 2.59 -7.54
CA TYR A 72 8.24 2.58 -9.00
C TYR A 72 7.09 3.36 -9.65
N PHE A 73 5.86 3.06 -9.26
CA PHE A 73 4.67 3.69 -9.83
C PHE A 73 4.36 5.01 -9.12
N LYS A 74 4.03 6.04 -9.90
CA LYS A 74 3.54 7.31 -9.37
C LYS A 74 2.14 7.12 -8.76
N GLN A 75 1.78 8.02 -7.87
CA GLN A 75 0.43 8.10 -7.33
C GLN A 75 -0.60 8.13 -8.46
N ALA A 76 -1.60 7.27 -8.36
CA ALA A 76 -2.67 7.22 -9.33
C ALA A 76 -3.63 8.40 -9.12
N TRP A 77 -4.10 8.98 -10.23
CA TRP A 77 -4.98 10.16 -10.19
C TRP A 77 -6.27 9.92 -9.40
N TYR A 78 -6.80 8.70 -9.43
CA TYR A 78 -8.06 8.36 -8.74
C TYR A 78 -7.92 8.27 -7.21
N GLN A 79 -6.72 8.21 -6.66
CA GLN A 79 -6.50 8.10 -5.22
C GLN A 79 -5.99 9.39 -4.56
N THR A 80 -5.80 10.46 -5.34
CA THR A 80 -5.15 11.69 -4.86
C THR A 80 -5.82 12.24 -3.61
N ALA A 81 -7.14 12.39 -3.61
CA ALA A 81 -7.88 12.93 -2.46
C ALA A 81 -7.74 12.06 -1.20
N ALA A 82 -7.81 10.73 -1.35
CA ALA A 82 -7.66 9.80 -0.24
C ALA A 82 -6.25 9.82 0.35
N VAL A 83 -5.23 9.82 -0.51
CA VAL A 83 -3.82 9.85 -0.06
C VAL A 83 -3.48 11.18 0.60
N GLU A 84 -3.90 12.30 0.03
CA GLU A 84 -3.69 13.62 0.63
C GLU A 84 -4.36 13.72 2.01
N ASN A 85 -5.60 13.25 2.13
CA ASN A 85 -6.30 13.21 3.41
C ASN A 85 -5.56 12.36 4.43
N TYR A 86 -5.10 11.17 4.05
CA TYR A 86 -4.32 10.29 4.92
C TYR A 86 -3.03 10.96 5.41
N LEU A 87 -2.23 11.49 4.48
CA LEU A 87 -0.93 12.09 4.79
C LEU A 87 -1.05 13.38 5.61
N LYS A 88 -2.18 14.09 5.51
CA LYS A 88 -2.43 15.34 6.23
C LYS A 88 -3.06 15.12 7.59
N ASN A 89 -4.02 14.19 7.69
CA ASN A 89 -4.91 14.11 8.84
C ASN A 89 -4.74 12.83 9.68
N HIS A 90 -4.09 11.79 9.15
CA HIS A 90 -4.01 10.47 9.81
C HIS A 90 -2.61 10.05 10.20
N ILE A 91 -1.58 10.78 9.77
CA ILE A 91 -0.22 10.61 10.28
C ILE A 91 0.34 11.92 10.80
N SER A 92 1.09 11.85 11.90
CA SER A 92 1.72 13.06 12.45
C SER A 92 2.85 13.57 11.54
N PRO A 93 3.11 14.89 11.53
CA PRO A 93 4.24 15.44 10.79
C PRO A 93 5.58 14.81 11.16
N SER A 94 5.78 14.49 12.44
CA SER A 94 6.99 13.83 12.93
C SER A 94 7.12 12.40 12.39
N THR A 95 6.04 11.63 12.37
CA THR A 95 6.00 10.28 11.79
C THR A 95 6.32 10.33 10.29
N LYS A 96 5.66 11.25 9.57
CA LYS A 96 5.92 11.43 8.14
C LYS A 96 7.38 11.74 7.87
N LYS A 97 7.95 12.70 8.61
CA LYS A 97 9.36 13.10 8.48
C LYS A 97 10.32 11.95 8.78
N TYR A 98 10.00 11.13 9.78
CA TYR A 98 10.83 9.96 10.13
C TYR A 98 10.88 8.93 9.00
N TYR A 99 9.73 8.65 8.36
CA TYR A 99 9.64 7.62 7.34
C TYR A 99 9.95 8.10 5.91
N GLU A 100 10.04 9.40 5.65
CA GLU A 100 10.30 9.91 4.29
C GLU A 100 11.64 9.46 3.69
N SER A 101 12.59 9.04 4.53
CA SER A 101 13.86 8.45 4.08
C SER A 101 13.74 6.98 3.66
N TYR A 102 12.65 6.30 4.04
CA TYR A 102 12.44 4.89 3.79
C TYR A 102 11.36 4.60 2.76
N THR A 103 10.47 5.56 2.48
CA THR A 103 9.35 5.38 1.58
C THR A 103 9.12 6.60 0.70
N ASN A 104 8.56 6.38 -0.50
CA ASN A 104 8.17 7.44 -1.42
C ASN A 104 6.69 7.78 -1.27
N PHE A 105 6.34 8.76 -0.46
CA PHE A 105 4.96 9.20 -0.27
C PHE A 105 4.27 9.76 -1.55
N ALA A 106 5.01 10.01 -2.61
CA ALA A 106 4.46 10.40 -3.91
C ALA A 106 4.18 9.19 -4.83
N GLY A 107 4.47 7.98 -4.35
CA GLY A 107 4.20 6.74 -5.06
C GLY A 107 2.72 6.33 -5.01
N ARG A 108 2.38 5.32 -5.81
CA ARG A 108 1.09 4.65 -5.77
C ARG A 108 0.87 4.06 -4.37
N GLY A 109 -0.10 4.59 -3.65
CA GLY A 109 -0.48 4.10 -2.32
C GLY A 109 -1.37 2.86 -2.40
N PHE A 110 -1.19 1.90 -1.48
CA PHE A 110 -2.02 0.69 -1.41
C PHE A 110 -2.11 0.19 0.04
N PRO A 111 -3.11 -0.65 0.39
CA PRO A 111 -4.23 -1.11 -0.42
C PRO A 111 -5.20 0.02 -0.78
N ASP A 112 -6.07 -0.24 -1.78
CA ASP A 112 -7.14 0.69 -2.17
C ASP A 112 -8.35 0.58 -1.25
N ILE A 113 -8.66 -0.65 -0.86
CA ILE A 113 -9.76 -1.00 0.04
C ILE A 113 -9.27 -2.06 1.03
N SER A 114 -9.98 -2.23 2.13
CA SER A 114 -9.72 -3.29 3.10
C SER A 114 -11.02 -3.96 3.52
N ALA A 115 -10.93 -5.24 3.84
CA ALA A 115 -12.05 -6.03 4.32
C ALA A 115 -11.63 -6.89 5.51
N HIS A 116 -12.61 -7.32 6.30
CA HIS A 116 -12.37 -8.13 7.47
C HIS A 116 -11.72 -9.46 7.09
N SER A 117 -10.53 -9.74 7.60
CA SER A 117 -9.73 -10.92 7.24
C SER A 117 -9.59 -11.93 8.38
N LEU A 118 -9.78 -11.50 9.61
CA LEU A 118 -9.79 -12.38 10.77
C LEU A 118 -11.18 -12.38 11.40
N THR A 119 -11.80 -13.55 11.46
CA THR A 119 -13.01 -13.72 12.23
C THR A 119 -12.71 -13.52 13.70
N PRO A 120 -13.54 -12.77 14.46
CA PRO A 120 -13.44 -12.79 15.91
C PRO A 120 -13.68 -14.24 16.37
N GLU A 121 -12.74 -14.78 17.14
CA GLU A 121 -12.96 -16.00 17.91
C GLU A 121 -13.93 -15.75 19.05
#